data_787e70dd5ccd17291b6273afb887deb1
#
_entry.id   787e70dd5ccd17291b6273afb887deb1
#
_cell.length_a   1.000
_cell.length_b   1.000
_cell.length_c   1.000
_cell.angle_alpha   90.00
_cell.angle_beta   90.00
_cell.angle_gamma   90.00
#
_symmetry.space_group_name_H-M   'P 1'
#
loop_
_entity.id
_entity.type
_entity.pdbx_description
1 polymer ?
#
loop_
_entity_poly.entity_id
_entity_poly.type
_entity_poly.pdbx_seq_one_letter_code
_entity_poly.pdbx_strand_id
1 'polypeptide(L)'
;ASDKKEHIDAFVCLEALSGNEVATVLDNNSIKGRTVIAMDTDPATLEWIKKGIIVATIAQKPYTMAFVGLRMLDILHHQDLPKLDSDWANDGFAPLPAFVDTGSQVLDKSNVDSFASAANSLRGK
;
A
#
# COMPACT_ATOMS: atom_id res chain seq x y z
N ALA A 1 -10.21 -16.17 -14.43
CA ALA A 1 -10.44 -16.92 -15.68
C ALA A 1 -9.17 -17.60 -16.21
N SER A 2 -7.97 -17.04 -15.99
CA SER A 2 -6.71 -17.65 -16.43
C SER A 2 -6.22 -18.79 -15.55
N ASP A 3 -6.56 -18.82 -14.27
CA ASP A 3 -6.09 -19.82 -13.30
C ASP A 3 -6.43 -21.28 -13.69
N LYS A 4 -7.50 -21.47 -14.45
CA LYS A 4 -7.87 -22.82 -14.93
C LYS A 4 -6.92 -23.41 -15.99
N LYS A 5 -6.15 -22.53 -16.68
CA LYS A 5 -5.22 -22.97 -17.75
C LYS A 5 -3.75 -22.91 -17.32
N GLU A 6 -3.36 -21.95 -16.49
CA GLU A 6 -1.97 -21.61 -16.23
C GLU A 6 -1.49 -21.91 -14.81
N HIS A 7 -2.35 -22.42 -13.93
CA HIS A 7 -2.04 -22.73 -12.55
C HIS A 7 -1.27 -21.62 -11.82
N ILE A 8 -1.98 -20.53 -11.49
CA ILE A 8 -1.40 -19.41 -10.77
C ILE A 8 -1.33 -19.72 -9.27
N ASP A 9 -0.17 -19.68 -8.67
CA ASP A 9 0.05 -19.97 -7.25
C ASP A 9 -0.05 -18.73 -6.36
N ALA A 10 0.29 -17.54 -6.90
CA ALA A 10 0.30 -16.30 -6.14
C ALA A 10 -0.22 -15.12 -6.95
N PHE A 11 -0.89 -14.22 -6.27
CA PHE A 11 -1.35 -12.92 -6.78
C PHE A 11 -0.71 -11.81 -5.94
N VAL A 12 -0.04 -10.88 -6.61
CA VAL A 12 0.48 -9.66 -5.98
C VAL A 12 -0.26 -8.48 -6.56
N CYS A 13 -1.08 -7.85 -5.75
CA CYS A 13 -1.97 -6.76 -6.12
C CYS A 13 -1.31 -5.42 -5.74
N LEU A 14 -1.10 -4.54 -6.70
CA LEU A 14 -0.35 -3.30 -6.53
C LEU A 14 -1.25 -2.06 -6.32
N GLU A 15 -2.57 -2.28 -6.21
CA GLU A 15 -3.53 -1.21 -5.93
C GLU A 15 -4.67 -1.72 -5.03
N ALA A 16 -5.43 -0.79 -4.42
CA ALA A 16 -6.34 -1.05 -3.32
C ALA A 16 -7.48 -2.04 -3.65
N LEU A 17 -8.04 -1.99 -4.86
CA LEU A 17 -9.24 -2.77 -5.20
C LEU A 17 -8.92 -4.19 -5.65
N SER A 18 -7.81 -4.40 -6.35
CA SER A 18 -7.48 -5.68 -6.98
C SER A 18 -7.33 -6.83 -5.97
N GLY A 19 -6.84 -6.55 -4.76
CA GLY A 19 -6.78 -7.55 -3.69
C GLY A 19 -8.16 -8.08 -3.31
N ASN A 20 -9.14 -7.20 -3.18
CA ASN A 20 -10.52 -7.57 -2.87
C ASN A 20 -11.18 -8.35 -3.99
N GLU A 21 -10.95 -7.95 -5.25
CA GLU A 21 -11.50 -8.63 -6.42
C GLU A 21 -10.96 -10.06 -6.53
N VAL A 22 -9.64 -10.23 -6.40
CA VAL A 22 -9.00 -11.55 -6.40
C VAL A 22 -9.53 -12.40 -5.26
N ALA A 23 -9.58 -11.88 -4.03
CA ALA A 23 -10.08 -12.61 -2.86
C ALA A 23 -11.55 -13.04 -3.06
N THR A 24 -12.39 -12.17 -3.59
CA THR A 24 -13.78 -12.46 -3.90
C THR A 24 -13.92 -13.57 -4.93
N VAL A 25 -13.13 -13.55 -5.99
CA VAL A 25 -13.15 -14.59 -7.03
C VAL A 25 -12.69 -15.94 -6.47
N LEU A 26 -11.64 -15.95 -5.65
CA LEU A 26 -11.14 -17.18 -5.02
C LEU A 26 -12.18 -17.78 -4.07
N ASP A 27 -12.83 -16.94 -3.24
CA ASP A 27 -13.85 -17.39 -2.29
C ASP A 27 -15.09 -17.92 -3.01
N ASN A 28 -15.63 -17.17 -3.96
CA ASN A 28 -16.83 -17.55 -4.72
C ASN A 28 -16.65 -18.86 -5.52
N ASN A 29 -15.43 -19.16 -5.95
CA ASN A 29 -15.12 -20.39 -6.68
C ASN A 29 -14.52 -21.49 -5.79
N SER A 30 -14.45 -21.29 -4.47
CA SER A 30 -13.86 -22.24 -3.51
C SER A 30 -12.43 -22.64 -3.86
N ILE A 31 -11.64 -21.74 -4.47
CA ILE A 31 -10.25 -21.96 -4.85
C ILE A 31 -9.38 -21.72 -3.61
N LYS A 32 -8.69 -22.76 -3.18
CA LYS A 32 -7.81 -22.73 -1.99
C LYS A 32 -6.34 -22.90 -2.36
N GLY A 33 -5.46 -22.58 -1.41
CA GLY A 33 -4.03 -22.78 -1.55
C GLY A 33 -3.35 -21.75 -2.46
N ARG A 34 -3.97 -20.58 -2.68
CA ARG A 34 -3.37 -19.46 -3.39
C ARG A 34 -2.85 -18.41 -2.40
N THR A 35 -1.69 -17.86 -2.70
CA THR A 35 -1.13 -16.73 -1.94
C THR A 35 -1.65 -15.43 -2.54
N VAL A 36 -2.29 -14.58 -1.72
CA VAL A 36 -2.71 -13.25 -2.16
C VAL A 36 -2.02 -12.22 -1.26
N ILE A 37 -1.26 -11.31 -1.87
CA ILE A 37 -0.69 -10.13 -1.23
C ILE A 37 -1.41 -8.91 -1.81
N ALA A 38 -1.95 -8.07 -0.93
CA ALA A 38 -2.72 -6.90 -1.29
C ALA A 38 -1.98 -5.60 -0.97
N MET A 39 -2.59 -4.49 -1.34
CA MET A 39 -2.17 -3.12 -1.03
C MET A 39 -3.30 -2.42 -0.29
N ASP A 40 -2.92 -1.50 0.61
CA ASP A 40 -3.80 -0.65 1.40
C ASP A 40 -4.64 -1.37 2.47
N THR A 41 -5.46 -0.61 3.19
CA THR A 41 -6.10 -1.04 4.45
C THR A 41 -7.59 -0.74 4.47
N ASP A 42 -8.26 -0.91 3.32
CA ASP A 42 -9.70 -0.80 3.30
C ASP A 42 -10.36 -1.93 4.13
N PRO A 43 -11.57 -1.70 4.68
CA PRO A 43 -12.20 -2.66 5.58
C PRO A 43 -12.36 -4.06 5.00
N ALA A 44 -12.63 -4.17 3.69
CA ALA A 44 -12.82 -5.46 3.04
C ALA A 44 -11.50 -6.24 2.96
N THR A 45 -10.38 -5.57 2.64
CA THR A 45 -9.04 -6.19 2.66
C THR A 45 -8.70 -6.74 4.04
N LEU A 46 -8.97 -5.98 5.12
CA LEU A 46 -8.72 -6.45 6.48
C LEU A 46 -9.58 -7.66 6.84
N GLU A 47 -10.84 -7.71 6.42
CA GLU A 47 -11.70 -8.88 6.63
C GLU A 47 -11.22 -10.11 5.86
N TRP A 48 -10.71 -9.96 4.63
CA TRP A 48 -10.12 -11.06 3.87
C TRP A 48 -8.86 -11.62 4.53
N ILE A 49 -8.05 -10.77 5.19
CA ILE A 49 -6.90 -11.23 5.99
C ILE A 49 -7.38 -12.05 7.19
N LYS A 50 -8.40 -11.61 7.92
CA LYS A 50 -8.98 -12.35 9.04
C LYS A 50 -9.50 -13.71 8.61
N LYS A 51 -10.17 -13.78 7.45
CA LYS A 51 -10.63 -15.03 6.82
C LYS A 51 -9.49 -15.93 6.32
N GLY A 52 -8.27 -15.38 6.14
CA GLY A 52 -7.10 -16.10 5.66
C GLY A 52 -7.06 -16.33 4.15
N ILE A 53 -7.83 -15.56 3.36
CA ILE A 53 -7.79 -15.59 1.89
C ILE A 53 -6.69 -14.65 1.38
N ILE A 54 -6.58 -13.44 1.96
CA ILE A 54 -5.42 -12.58 1.78
C ILE A 54 -4.41 -12.92 2.88
N VAL A 55 -3.17 -13.22 2.49
CA VAL A 55 -2.09 -13.57 3.42
C VAL A 55 -1.56 -12.32 4.13
N ALA A 56 -1.36 -11.25 3.37
CA ALA A 56 -0.88 -9.98 3.90
C ALA A 56 -1.28 -8.81 3.00
N THR A 57 -1.28 -7.61 3.57
CA THR A 57 -1.36 -6.34 2.82
C THR A 57 -0.27 -5.37 3.26
N ILE A 58 0.06 -4.43 2.39
CA ILE A 58 0.98 -3.33 2.68
C ILE A 58 0.16 -2.09 3.04
N ALA A 59 0.19 -1.72 4.31
CA ALA A 59 -0.39 -0.47 4.80
C ALA A 59 0.55 0.69 4.50
N GLN A 60 0.10 1.65 3.73
CA GLN A 60 0.81 2.89 3.44
C GLN A 60 0.40 3.99 4.41
N LYS A 61 1.09 5.14 4.36
CA LYS A 61 0.77 6.35 5.12
C LYS A 61 0.37 7.49 4.17
N PRO A 62 -0.82 7.44 3.56
CA PRO A 62 -1.22 8.40 2.52
C PRO A 62 -1.24 9.85 3.02
N TYR A 63 -1.61 10.08 4.28
CA TYR A 63 -1.52 11.41 4.88
C TYR A 63 -0.08 11.94 4.92
N THR A 64 0.87 11.12 5.36
CA THR A 64 2.30 11.50 5.40
C THR A 64 2.84 11.73 3.99
N MET A 65 2.46 10.90 3.03
CA MET A 65 2.85 11.06 1.62
C MET A 65 2.35 12.41 1.06
N ALA A 66 1.08 12.72 1.24
CA ALA A 66 0.49 13.99 0.80
C ALA A 66 1.12 15.18 1.53
N PHE A 67 1.31 15.11 2.84
CA PHE A 67 1.92 16.16 3.64
C PHE A 67 3.36 16.47 3.17
N VAL A 68 4.20 15.45 3.01
CA VAL A 68 5.58 15.62 2.54
C VAL A 68 5.60 16.18 1.12
N GLY A 69 4.79 15.63 0.21
CA GLY A 69 4.71 16.11 -1.17
C GLY A 69 4.31 17.58 -1.26
N LEU A 70 3.28 18.00 -0.50
CA LEU A 70 2.86 19.41 -0.45
C LEU A 70 3.94 20.32 0.14
N ARG A 71 4.65 19.88 1.19
CA ARG A 71 5.76 20.64 1.75
C ARG A 71 6.91 20.83 0.77
N MET A 72 7.23 19.78 -0.01
CA MET A 72 8.25 19.89 -1.05
C MET A 72 7.83 20.85 -2.17
N LEU A 73 6.56 20.81 -2.60
CA LEU A 73 6.03 21.76 -3.58
C LEU A 73 6.01 23.20 -3.05
N ASP A 74 5.66 23.40 -1.80
CA ASP A 74 5.69 24.70 -1.12
C ASP A 74 7.12 25.29 -1.09
N ILE A 75 8.10 24.46 -0.73
CA ILE A 75 9.52 24.85 -0.75
C ILE A 75 9.97 25.26 -2.16
N LEU A 76 9.64 24.44 -3.17
CA LEU A 76 9.98 24.72 -4.56
C LEU A 76 9.36 26.03 -5.07
N HIS A 77 8.17 26.36 -4.59
CA HIS A 77 7.45 27.56 -5.04
C HIS A 77 7.92 28.84 -4.36
N HIS A 78 8.29 28.78 -3.08
CA HIS A 78 8.57 29.97 -2.27
C HIS A 78 10.05 30.23 -1.99
N GLN A 79 10.95 29.31 -2.37
CA GLN A 79 12.38 29.47 -2.13
C GLN A 79 13.17 29.48 -3.44
N ASP A 80 14.19 30.35 -3.51
CA ASP A 80 15.16 30.38 -4.62
C ASP A 80 16.11 29.18 -4.49
N LEU A 81 15.65 28.03 -4.91
CA LEU A 81 16.46 26.82 -4.98
C LEU A 81 17.21 26.73 -6.31
N PRO A 82 18.40 26.12 -6.34
CA PRO A 82 19.08 25.78 -7.59
C PRO A 82 18.12 24.99 -8.50
N LYS A 83 18.20 25.25 -9.81
CA LYS A 83 17.42 24.48 -10.77
C LYS A 83 17.77 23.00 -10.65
N LEU A 84 16.74 22.15 -10.60
CA LEU A 84 16.93 20.72 -10.69
C LEU A 84 17.48 20.38 -12.08
N ASP A 85 18.57 19.68 -12.14
CA ASP A 85 19.11 19.13 -13.39
C ASP A 85 18.25 17.93 -13.84
N SER A 86 18.40 17.52 -15.09
CA SER A 86 17.71 16.35 -15.66
C SER A 86 18.01 15.06 -14.92
N ASP A 87 19.17 14.97 -14.27
CA ASP A 87 19.61 13.82 -13.47
C ASP A 87 19.69 14.12 -11.96
N TRP A 88 18.87 15.03 -11.47
CA TRP A 88 18.86 15.46 -10.07
C TRP A 88 18.78 14.31 -9.07
N ALA A 89 18.19 13.18 -9.44
CA ALA A 89 18.05 12.03 -8.56
C ALA A 89 19.41 11.40 -8.19
N ASN A 90 20.43 11.55 -9.04
CA ASN A 90 21.80 11.06 -8.82
C ASN A 90 22.76 12.16 -8.39
N ASP A 91 22.30 13.42 -8.36
CA ASP A 91 23.11 14.55 -7.91
C ASP A 91 23.14 14.62 -6.39
N GLY A 92 24.31 14.40 -5.79
CA GLY A 92 24.52 14.50 -4.33
C GLY A 92 24.32 15.91 -3.74
N PHE A 93 24.20 16.93 -4.57
CA PHE A 93 23.94 18.34 -4.16
C PHE A 93 22.53 18.79 -4.55
N ALA A 94 21.68 17.91 -5.07
CA ALA A 94 20.30 18.25 -5.41
C ALA A 94 19.57 18.82 -4.18
N PRO A 95 18.81 19.91 -4.33
CA PRO A 95 18.10 20.54 -3.21
C PRO A 95 16.91 19.71 -2.71
N LEU A 96 16.52 18.69 -3.44
CA LEU A 96 15.44 17.78 -3.06
C LEU A 96 15.95 16.33 -3.00
N PRO A 97 15.45 15.53 -2.06
CA PRO A 97 15.77 14.11 -2.01
C PRO A 97 15.16 13.37 -3.19
N ALA A 98 15.92 12.44 -3.77
CA ALA A 98 15.41 11.54 -4.82
C ALA A 98 14.38 10.55 -4.29
N PHE A 99 14.43 10.23 -2.99
CA PHE A 99 13.55 9.28 -2.33
C PHE A 99 13.21 9.77 -0.92
N VAL A 100 11.95 9.65 -0.56
CA VAL A 100 11.47 9.91 0.80
C VAL A 100 10.71 8.69 1.30
N ASP A 101 11.24 8.01 2.31
CA ASP A 101 10.52 6.94 2.97
C ASP A 101 9.45 7.53 3.89
N THR A 102 8.20 7.42 3.49
CA THR A 102 7.04 7.83 4.31
C THR A 102 6.60 6.74 5.27
N GLY A 103 7.24 5.59 5.23
CA GLY A 103 6.96 4.41 6.03
C GLY A 103 5.81 3.56 5.48
N SER A 104 5.94 2.26 5.70
CA SER A 104 4.91 1.27 5.42
C SER A 104 4.89 0.22 6.52
N GLN A 105 3.81 -0.57 6.58
CA GLN A 105 3.66 -1.67 7.53
C GLN A 105 3.03 -2.87 6.84
N VAL A 106 3.59 -4.06 7.08
CA VAL A 106 2.95 -5.31 6.66
C VAL A 106 1.87 -5.66 7.68
N LEU A 107 0.65 -5.89 7.18
CA LEU A 107 -0.45 -6.40 7.98
C LEU A 107 -0.78 -7.80 7.53
N ASP A 108 -0.83 -8.70 8.48
CA ASP A 108 -1.21 -10.10 8.33
C ASP A 108 -2.15 -10.53 9.45
N LYS A 109 -2.44 -11.82 9.53
CA LYS A 109 -3.35 -12.37 10.54
C LYS A 109 -2.88 -12.15 11.99
N SER A 110 -1.59 -11.93 12.22
CA SER A 110 -1.03 -11.75 13.56
C SER A 110 -1.28 -10.35 14.13
N ASN A 111 -1.46 -9.34 13.27
CA ASN A 111 -1.52 -7.94 13.69
C ASN A 111 -2.73 -7.14 13.16
N VAL A 112 -3.54 -7.71 12.26
CA VAL A 112 -4.68 -7.02 11.63
C VAL A 112 -5.72 -6.52 12.65
N ASP A 113 -5.99 -7.26 13.72
CA ASP A 113 -6.98 -6.87 14.73
C ASP A 113 -6.49 -5.70 15.59
N SER A 114 -5.22 -5.71 16.00
CA SER A 114 -4.63 -4.60 16.74
C SER A 114 -4.57 -3.33 15.89
N PHE A 115 -4.23 -3.45 14.59
CA PHE A 115 -4.26 -2.34 13.66
C PHE A 115 -5.67 -1.77 13.50
N ALA A 116 -6.68 -2.60 13.25
CA ALA A 116 -8.07 -2.17 13.10
C ALA A 116 -8.59 -1.45 14.34
N SER A 117 -8.26 -1.94 15.54
CA SER A 117 -8.63 -1.32 16.80
C SER A 117 -8.00 0.06 16.98
N ALA A 118 -6.70 0.19 16.68
CA ALA A 118 -6.00 1.47 16.73
C ALA A 118 -6.58 2.49 15.72
N ALA A 119 -6.86 2.05 14.50
CA ALA A 119 -7.45 2.91 13.46
C ALA A 119 -8.85 3.43 13.87
N ASN A 120 -9.68 2.59 14.48
CA ASN A 120 -11.00 2.98 14.97
C ASN A 120 -10.93 3.98 16.13
N SER A 121 -9.96 3.84 17.04
CA SER A 121 -9.77 4.78 18.15
C SER A 121 -9.37 6.19 17.70
N LEU A 122 -8.73 6.31 16.54
CA LEU A 122 -8.34 7.61 15.96
C LEU A 122 -9.49 8.28 15.19
N ARG A 123 -10.44 7.51 14.64
CA ARG A 123 -11.61 8.02 13.91
C ARG A 123 -12.72 8.53 14.83
N GLY A 124 -12.72 8.13 16.10
CA GLY A 124 -13.70 8.53 17.12
C GLY A 124 -13.35 9.82 17.89
N LYS A 125 -12.29 10.51 17.48
CA LYS A 125 -11.89 11.83 18.00
C LYS A 125 -12.09 12.92 16.94
#